data_975190668577443d2010245c42263617
#
_entry.id   975190668577443d2010245c42263617
#
_cell.length_a   1.000
_cell.length_b   1.000
_cell.length_c   1.000
_cell.angle_alpha   90.00
_cell.angle_beta   90.00
_cell.angle_gamma   90.00
#
_symmetry.space_group_name_H-M   'P 1'
#
loop_
_entity.id
_entity.type
_entity.pdbx_description
1 polymer ?
#
loop_
_entity_poly.entity_id
_entity_poly.type
_entity_poly.pdbx_seq_one_letter_code
_entity_poly.pdbx_strand_id
1 'polypeptide(L)'
;MVNKKRVGMMVAVTLLIGVLLFCSVFFLVRRANREITQRSFDELATATRQIAKDLADAANADQTILSAMAELIAGHDERDNDAVLRIMKSFSLSETFVSTVALLRPDGTLLLTDGTRYDVSGTFDFETEAARGAYISDRVTSYFAPEKLVVRNVVPVVRDGETVAILYGVVPLQELSRNYQIDLYNGNAFLLLVDGNSGDILLDTWHDSLGNISELRGRKMLKGYTYEEAMKKIPNGIGGDMCTVSQSTGMTLYLHYEPVGINNWSVVLGVSEAEALAGTRGVVETLSMMAIIVTALLLSYLGFMVWYLASARRGVYRMSITDQGTGLMNRVAYEKCLRKSDQRVIAPAACIYIDANGLHEINNHLGPRSGDAML
;
A
#
# COMPACT_ATOMS: atom_id res chain seq x y z
N MET A 1 11.23 58.65 -3.74
CA MET A 1 10.51 58.02 -2.60
C MET A 1 9.91 56.71 -3.07
N VAL A 2 10.42 55.57 -2.64
CA VAL A 2 9.81 54.28 -2.96
C VAL A 2 8.49 54.22 -2.22
N ASN A 3 7.40 54.12 -2.98
CA ASN A 3 6.05 54.15 -2.43
C ASN A 3 5.83 52.89 -1.55
N LYS A 4 5.74 53.08 -0.21
CA LYS A 4 5.56 52.00 0.78
C LYS A 4 4.42 51.03 0.41
N LYS A 5 3.34 51.55 -0.20
CA LYS A 5 2.20 50.75 -0.67
C LYS A 5 2.57 49.81 -1.82
N ARG A 6 3.39 50.27 -2.79
CA ARG A 6 3.84 49.42 -3.91
C ARG A 6 4.77 48.30 -3.46
N VAL A 7 5.69 48.59 -2.53
CA VAL A 7 6.58 47.55 -1.97
C VAL A 7 5.79 46.52 -1.18
N GLY A 8 4.86 46.97 -0.33
CA GLY A 8 3.98 46.03 0.42
C GLY A 8 3.14 45.16 -0.50
N MET A 9 2.62 45.75 -1.60
CA MET A 9 1.85 45.01 -2.59
C MET A 9 2.72 43.97 -3.34
N MET A 10 3.96 44.30 -3.73
CA MET A 10 4.88 43.32 -4.37
C MET A 10 5.21 42.16 -3.45
N VAL A 11 5.50 42.41 -2.16
CA VAL A 11 5.76 41.35 -1.18
C VAL A 11 4.52 40.47 -1.00
N ALA A 12 3.33 41.07 -0.88
CA ALA A 12 2.08 40.33 -0.75
C ALA A 12 1.78 39.43 -1.96
N VAL A 13 2.00 39.97 -3.19
CA VAL A 13 1.82 39.21 -4.43
C VAL A 13 2.82 38.05 -4.52
N THR A 14 4.08 38.27 -4.18
CA THR A 14 5.10 37.21 -4.20
C THR A 14 4.78 36.11 -3.17
N LEU A 15 4.34 36.48 -1.98
CA LEU A 15 3.87 35.51 -0.96
C LEU A 15 2.66 34.72 -1.45
N LEU A 16 1.69 35.38 -2.07
CA LEU A 16 0.51 34.73 -2.64
C LEU A 16 0.89 33.71 -3.71
N ILE A 17 1.77 34.10 -4.65
CA ILE A 17 2.28 33.18 -5.69
C ILE A 17 3.01 31.99 -5.04
N GLY A 18 3.84 32.22 -4.02
CA GLY A 18 4.54 31.15 -3.29
C GLY A 18 3.59 30.16 -2.63
N VAL A 19 2.53 30.65 -1.97
CA VAL A 19 1.50 29.83 -1.37
C VAL A 19 0.74 29.03 -2.43
N LEU A 20 0.37 29.65 -3.54
CA LEU A 20 -0.33 28.97 -4.63
C LEU A 20 0.52 27.85 -5.26
N LEU A 21 1.80 28.09 -5.49
CA LEU A 21 2.74 27.08 -6.00
C LEU A 21 2.90 25.92 -5.01
N PHE A 22 3.09 26.22 -3.73
CA PHE A 22 3.19 25.19 -2.69
C PHE A 22 1.92 24.33 -2.63
N CYS A 23 0.74 24.96 -2.61
CA CYS A 23 -0.53 24.26 -2.63
C CYS A 23 -0.71 23.40 -3.89
N SER A 24 -0.32 23.92 -5.06
CA SER A 24 -0.39 23.19 -6.33
C SER A 24 0.48 21.93 -6.32
N VAL A 25 1.75 22.05 -5.88
CA VAL A 25 2.67 20.92 -5.79
C VAL A 25 2.19 19.90 -4.75
N PHE A 26 1.75 20.35 -3.57
CA PHE A 26 1.19 19.49 -2.54
C PHE A 26 -0.04 18.71 -3.06
N PHE A 27 -0.93 19.39 -3.79
CA PHE A 27 -2.12 18.76 -4.37
C PHE A 27 -1.75 17.74 -5.45
N LEU A 28 -0.75 18.06 -6.29
CA LEU A 28 -0.24 17.16 -7.33
C LEU A 28 0.34 15.87 -6.75
N VAL A 29 1.21 15.98 -5.74
CA VAL A 29 1.80 14.81 -5.06
C VAL A 29 0.71 13.96 -4.41
N ARG A 30 -0.25 14.60 -3.74
CA ARG A 30 -1.35 13.89 -3.09
C ARG A 30 -2.27 13.18 -4.10
N ARG A 31 -2.49 13.80 -5.25
CA ARG A 31 -3.24 13.19 -6.35
C ARG A 31 -2.49 12.01 -6.96
N ALA A 32 -1.20 12.17 -7.25
CA ALA A 32 -0.35 11.10 -7.77
C ALA A 32 -0.35 9.87 -6.84
N ASN A 33 -0.16 10.07 -5.53
CA ASN A 33 -0.21 8.98 -4.56
C ASN A 33 -1.56 8.23 -4.55
N ARG A 34 -2.67 8.95 -4.69
CA ARG A 34 -3.99 8.31 -4.77
C ARG A 34 -4.16 7.49 -6.05
N GLU A 35 -3.76 8.04 -7.19
CA GLU A 35 -3.86 7.35 -8.48
C GLU A 35 -2.99 6.09 -8.51
N ILE A 36 -1.79 6.14 -7.92
CA ILE A 36 -0.89 5.00 -7.79
C ILE A 36 -1.51 3.91 -6.90
N THR A 37 -2.02 4.29 -5.72
CA THR A 37 -2.67 3.33 -4.82
C THR A 37 -3.88 2.68 -5.48
N GLN A 38 -4.73 3.46 -6.15
CA GLN A 38 -5.89 2.92 -6.87
C GLN A 38 -5.47 1.94 -7.97
N ARG A 39 -4.45 2.30 -8.75
CA ARG A 39 -3.92 1.44 -9.79
C ARG A 39 -3.37 0.12 -9.25
N SER A 40 -2.69 0.15 -8.10
CA SER A 40 -2.22 -1.07 -7.43
C SER A 40 -3.37 -1.99 -7.02
N PHE A 41 -4.49 -1.45 -6.53
CA PHE A 41 -5.68 -2.24 -6.24
C PHE A 41 -6.34 -2.79 -7.52
N ASP A 42 -6.39 -2.02 -8.60
CA ASP A 42 -6.94 -2.49 -9.89
C ASP A 42 -6.09 -3.64 -10.48
N GLU A 43 -4.76 -3.58 -10.34
CA GLU A 43 -3.83 -4.65 -10.72
C GLU A 43 -4.03 -5.89 -9.84
N LEU A 44 -4.11 -5.73 -8.51
CA LEU A 44 -4.42 -6.82 -7.57
C LEU A 44 -5.77 -7.45 -7.90
N ALA A 45 -6.81 -6.66 -8.12
CA ALA A 45 -8.14 -7.15 -8.45
C ALA A 45 -8.14 -7.99 -9.75
N THR A 46 -7.43 -7.52 -10.77
CA THR A 46 -7.32 -8.24 -12.04
C THR A 46 -6.59 -9.58 -11.87
N ALA A 47 -5.47 -9.57 -11.16
CA ALA A 47 -4.70 -10.78 -10.88
C ALA A 47 -5.49 -11.76 -9.99
N THR A 48 -6.18 -11.26 -8.96
CA THR A 48 -6.98 -12.10 -8.04
C THR A 48 -8.12 -12.80 -8.77
N ARG A 49 -8.83 -12.10 -9.68
CA ARG A 49 -9.89 -12.72 -10.51
C ARG A 49 -9.34 -13.82 -11.41
N GLN A 50 -8.16 -13.60 -12.00
CA GLN A 50 -7.54 -14.62 -12.85
C GLN A 50 -7.17 -15.84 -12.01
N ILE A 51 -6.53 -15.66 -10.85
CA ILE A 51 -6.17 -16.75 -9.94
C ILE A 51 -7.42 -17.48 -9.44
N ALA A 52 -8.48 -16.75 -9.08
CA ALA A 52 -9.73 -17.36 -8.63
C ALA A 52 -10.34 -18.25 -9.73
N LYS A 53 -10.31 -17.81 -10.98
CA LYS A 53 -10.74 -18.60 -12.13
C LYS A 53 -9.85 -19.82 -12.34
N ASP A 54 -8.54 -19.68 -12.31
CA ASP A 54 -7.59 -20.77 -12.51
C ASP A 54 -7.76 -21.86 -11.44
N LEU A 55 -7.99 -21.45 -10.18
CA LEU A 55 -8.29 -22.39 -9.08
C LEU A 55 -9.63 -23.11 -9.30
N ALA A 56 -10.65 -22.38 -9.75
CA ALA A 56 -11.96 -22.99 -10.09
C ALA A 56 -11.83 -24.00 -11.23
N ASP A 57 -11.12 -23.62 -12.29
CA ASP A 57 -10.92 -24.50 -13.46
C ASP A 57 -10.14 -25.76 -13.07
N ALA A 58 -9.10 -25.63 -12.24
CA ALA A 58 -8.33 -26.78 -11.73
C ALA A 58 -9.16 -27.70 -10.82
N ALA A 59 -9.94 -27.16 -9.89
CA ALA A 59 -10.80 -27.96 -9.02
C ALA A 59 -11.90 -28.70 -9.83
N ASN A 60 -12.47 -28.06 -10.87
CA ASN A 60 -13.42 -28.68 -11.77
C ASN A 60 -12.76 -29.79 -12.64
N ALA A 61 -11.51 -29.59 -13.09
CA ALA A 61 -10.75 -30.61 -13.80
C ALA A 61 -10.49 -31.82 -12.92
N ASP A 62 -10.09 -31.64 -11.66
CA ASP A 62 -9.93 -32.69 -10.66
C ASP A 62 -11.22 -33.51 -10.53
N GLN A 63 -12.36 -32.83 -10.38
CA GLN A 63 -13.65 -33.48 -10.24
C GLN A 63 -14.04 -34.27 -11.51
N THR A 64 -13.72 -33.75 -12.69
CA THR A 64 -13.98 -34.41 -13.97
C THR A 64 -13.14 -35.70 -14.10
N ILE A 65 -11.86 -35.64 -13.73
CA ILE A 65 -10.95 -36.80 -13.75
C ILE A 65 -11.46 -37.89 -12.78
N LEU A 66 -11.82 -37.48 -11.55
CA LEU A 66 -12.35 -38.42 -10.55
C LEU A 66 -13.69 -39.05 -10.99
N SER A 67 -14.56 -38.27 -11.65
CA SER A 67 -15.83 -38.77 -12.19
C SER A 67 -15.60 -39.80 -13.29
N ALA A 68 -14.65 -39.57 -14.18
CA ALA A 68 -14.27 -40.51 -15.23
C ALA A 68 -13.67 -41.83 -14.62
N MET A 69 -12.84 -41.69 -13.57
CA MET A 69 -12.37 -42.86 -12.81
C MET A 69 -13.53 -43.63 -12.19
N ALA A 70 -14.44 -42.94 -11.52
CA ALA A 70 -15.60 -43.56 -10.85
C ALA A 70 -16.48 -44.32 -11.85
N GLU A 71 -16.70 -43.74 -13.05
CA GLU A 71 -17.48 -44.42 -14.11
C GLU A 71 -16.79 -45.70 -14.61
N LEU A 72 -15.47 -45.67 -14.80
CA LEU A 72 -14.72 -46.88 -15.18
C LEU A 72 -14.73 -47.94 -14.07
N ILE A 73 -14.59 -47.54 -12.81
CA ILE A 73 -14.66 -48.46 -11.66
C ILE A 73 -16.06 -49.08 -11.55
N ALA A 74 -17.12 -48.33 -11.81
CA ALA A 74 -18.50 -48.83 -11.80
C ALA A 74 -18.74 -50.01 -12.77
N GLY A 75 -17.97 -50.08 -13.86
CA GLY A 75 -18.00 -51.22 -14.81
C GLY A 75 -17.32 -52.50 -14.32
N HIS A 76 -16.70 -52.51 -13.13
CA HIS A 76 -15.96 -53.62 -12.56
C HIS A 76 -16.48 -53.90 -11.15
N ASP A 77 -16.16 -55.10 -10.62
CA ASP A 77 -16.42 -55.39 -9.20
C ASP A 77 -15.52 -54.49 -8.34
N GLU A 78 -16.11 -53.67 -7.47
CA GLU A 78 -15.40 -52.78 -6.55
C GLU A 78 -14.50 -53.53 -5.55
N ARG A 79 -14.69 -54.83 -5.43
CA ARG A 79 -13.88 -55.74 -4.60
C ARG A 79 -12.66 -56.30 -5.34
N ASP A 80 -12.64 -56.24 -6.66
CA ASP A 80 -11.46 -56.58 -7.47
C ASP A 80 -10.40 -55.47 -7.35
N ASN A 81 -9.50 -55.65 -6.37
CA ASN A 81 -8.44 -54.68 -6.11
C ASN A 81 -7.53 -54.48 -7.31
N ASP A 82 -7.24 -55.51 -8.07
CA ASP A 82 -6.30 -55.40 -9.20
C ASP A 82 -6.91 -54.60 -10.35
N ALA A 83 -8.20 -54.77 -10.60
CA ALA A 83 -8.92 -53.97 -11.59
C ALA A 83 -9.03 -52.52 -11.15
N VAL A 84 -9.47 -52.28 -9.92
CA VAL A 84 -9.58 -50.91 -9.34
C VAL A 84 -8.23 -50.20 -9.33
N LEU A 85 -7.16 -50.81 -8.88
CA LEU A 85 -5.83 -50.23 -8.83
C LEU A 85 -5.28 -49.92 -10.25
N ARG A 86 -5.54 -50.77 -11.24
CA ARG A 86 -5.16 -50.50 -12.63
C ARG A 86 -5.87 -49.26 -13.13
N ILE A 87 -7.16 -49.10 -12.87
CA ILE A 87 -7.92 -47.91 -13.27
C ILE A 87 -7.36 -46.67 -12.57
N MET A 88 -7.26 -46.68 -11.24
CA MET A 88 -6.76 -45.53 -10.47
C MET A 88 -5.35 -45.11 -10.89
N LYS A 89 -4.46 -46.07 -11.24
CA LYS A 89 -3.09 -45.80 -11.72
C LYS A 89 -3.01 -45.36 -13.18
N SER A 90 -4.05 -45.58 -13.97
CA SER A 90 -4.05 -45.22 -15.40
C SER A 90 -4.22 -43.70 -15.64
N PHE A 91 -4.71 -42.97 -14.65
CA PHE A 91 -4.87 -41.54 -14.74
C PHE A 91 -3.62 -40.81 -14.24
N SER A 92 -3.17 -39.79 -14.99
CA SER A 92 -2.10 -38.89 -14.55
C SER A 92 -2.68 -37.84 -13.64
N LEU A 93 -2.07 -37.66 -12.46
CA LEU A 93 -2.39 -36.62 -11.50
C LEU A 93 -1.38 -35.45 -11.51
N SER A 94 -0.49 -35.40 -12.51
CA SER A 94 0.62 -34.43 -12.54
C SER A 94 0.18 -32.98 -12.66
N GLU A 95 -1.01 -32.72 -13.21
CA GLU A 95 -1.55 -31.38 -13.42
C GLU A 95 -2.78 -31.11 -12.56
N THR A 96 -2.96 -31.89 -11.49
CA THR A 96 -4.08 -31.83 -10.57
C THR A 96 -3.61 -31.39 -9.16
N PHE A 97 -4.54 -30.89 -8.35
CA PHE A 97 -4.27 -30.66 -6.92
C PHE A 97 -4.33 -31.96 -6.12
N VAL A 98 -4.96 -32.98 -6.69
CA VAL A 98 -5.09 -34.31 -6.06
C VAL A 98 -3.73 -35.01 -6.03
N SER A 99 -3.21 -35.31 -4.85
CA SER A 99 -1.96 -36.08 -4.70
C SER A 99 -2.18 -37.57 -4.57
N THR A 100 -3.34 -37.99 -4.07
CA THR A 100 -3.66 -39.38 -3.78
C THR A 100 -5.14 -39.61 -4.05
N VAL A 101 -5.44 -40.75 -4.71
CA VAL A 101 -6.81 -41.23 -4.87
C VAL A 101 -7.03 -42.44 -3.94
N ALA A 102 -8.20 -42.47 -3.31
CA ALA A 102 -8.59 -43.53 -2.43
C ALA A 102 -10.04 -43.98 -2.72
N LEU A 103 -10.32 -45.28 -2.64
CA LEU A 103 -11.65 -45.84 -2.79
C LEU A 103 -12.16 -46.34 -1.43
N LEU A 104 -13.29 -45.79 -0.97
CA LEU A 104 -14.00 -46.27 0.21
C LEU A 104 -15.09 -47.22 -0.23
N ARG A 105 -15.16 -48.38 0.48
CA ARG A 105 -16.19 -49.41 0.31
C ARG A 105 -17.23 -49.36 1.41
N PRO A 106 -18.40 -50.02 1.21
CA PRO A 106 -19.44 -50.09 2.24
C PRO A 106 -19.00 -50.77 3.53
N ASP A 107 -18.01 -51.69 3.46
CA ASP A 107 -17.45 -52.36 4.62
C ASP A 107 -16.47 -51.51 5.46
N GLY A 108 -16.28 -50.26 5.09
CA GLY A 108 -15.33 -49.33 5.74
C GLY A 108 -13.88 -49.52 5.31
N THR A 109 -13.61 -50.33 4.28
CA THR A 109 -12.26 -50.47 3.72
C THR A 109 -11.93 -49.28 2.80
N LEU A 110 -10.85 -48.57 3.08
CA LEU A 110 -10.29 -47.53 2.23
C LEU A 110 -9.06 -48.08 1.50
N LEU A 111 -9.11 -48.16 0.16
CA LEU A 111 -8.03 -48.64 -0.70
C LEU A 111 -7.34 -47.41 -1.37
N LEU A 112 -6.03 -47.23 -1.16
CA LEU A 112 -5.23 -46.18 -1.80
C LEU A 112 -4.62 -46.64 -3.11
N THR A 113 -4.21 -45.67 -3.98
CA THR A 113 -3.55 -45.95 -5.28
C THR A 113 -2.24 -46.71 -5.17
N ASP A 114 -1.54 -46.68 -4.04
CA ASP A 114 -0.34 -47.50 -3.81
C ASP A 114 -0.64 -48.95 -3.42
N GLY A 115 -1.92 -49.28 -3.20
CA GLY A 115 -2.39 -50.60 -2.78
C GLY A 115 -2.53 -50.74 -1.27
N THR A 116 -2.19 -49.74 -0.49
CA THR A 116 -2.38 -49.75 0.98
C THR A 116 -3.86 -49.70 1.31
N ARG A 117 -4.25 -50.39 2.37
CA ARG A 117 -5.61 -50.47 2.89
C ARG A 117 -5.69 -49.97 4.31
N TYR A 118 -6.75 -49.23 4.61
CA TYR A 118 -7.08 -48.77 5.96
C TYR A 118 -8.51 -49.19 6.30
N ASP A 119 -8.72 -49.58 7.54
CA ASP A 119 -10.06 -49.74 8.09
C ASP A 119 -10.49 -48.41 8.72
N VAL A 120 -11.49 -47.80 8.13
CA VAL A 120 -12.05 -46.51 8.57
C VAL A 120 -13.51 -46.63 9.00
N SER A 121 -14.01 -47.85 9.22
CA SER A 121 -15.40 -48.16 9.60
C SER A 121 -15.85 -47.47 10.88
N GLY A 122 -14.92 -47.17 11.81
CA GLY A 122 -15.21 -46.41 13.04
C GLY A 122 -15.26 -44.89 12.86
N THR A 123 -14.90 -44.38 11.67
CA THR A 123 -14.76 -42.95 11.41
C THR A 123 -15.69 -42.46 10.29
N PHE A 124 -16.06 -43.37 9.38
CA PHE A 124 -16.93 -43.08 8.24
C PHE A 124 -18.25 -43.81 8.35
N ASP A 125 -19.33 -43.09 8.13
CA ASP A 125 -20.63 -43.64 7.80
C ASP A 125 -20.79 -43.59 6.27
N PHE A 126 -20.65 -44.75 5.61
CA PHE A 126 -20.74 -44.89 4.17
C PHE A 126 -22.08 -44.41 3.62
N GLU A 127 -23.19 -44.70 4.29
CA GLU A 127 -24.55 -44.31 3.86
C GLU A 127 -24.69 -42.78 3.86
N THR A 128 -24.18 -42.11 4.90
CA THR A 128 -24.21 -40.67 4.97
C THR A 128 -23.35 -40.03 3.87
N GLU A 129 -22.17 -40.58 3.60
CA GLU A 129 -21.30 -40.06 2.52
C GLU A 129 -21.92 -40.34 1.13
N ALA A 130 -22.47 -41.51 0.90
CA ALA A 130 -23.13 -41.86 -0.36
C ALA A 130 -24.34 -40.97 -0.65
N ALA A 131 -25.11 -40.61 0.37
CA ALA A 131 -26.28 -39.74 0.24
C ALA A 131 -25.93 -38.28 -0.15
N ARG A 132 -24.72 -37.81 0.12
CA ARG A 132 -24.26 -36.43 -0.26
C ARG A 132 -24.01 -36.28 -1.74
N GLY A 133 -23.71 -37.39 -2.45
CA GLY A 133 -23.31 -37.34 -3.85
C GLY A 133 -21.90 -36.79 -4.04
N ALA A 134 -21.63 -36.15 -5.20
CA ALA A 134 -20.32 -35.54 -5.47
C ALA A 134 -20.20 -34.18 -4.79
N TYR A 135 -19.11 -33.95 -4.06
CA TYR A 135 -18.84 -32.68 -3.37
C TYR A 135 -17.35 -32.52 -3.08
N ILE A 136 -16.95 -31.29 -2.72
CA ILE A 136 -15.63 -31.00 -2.15
C ILE A 136 -15.82 -30.75 -0.66
N SER A 137 -15.02 -31.43 0.19
CA SER A 137 -15.15 -31.31 1.64
C SER A 137 -14.59 -29.98 2.17
N ASP A 138 -15.01 -29.62 3.39
CA ASP A 138 -14.29 -28.64 4.19
C ASP A 138 -12.88 -29.13 4.52
N ARG A 139 -12.06 -28.26 5.14
CA ARG A 139 -10.75 -28.64 5.65
C ARG A 139 -10.89 -29.68 6.77
N VAL A 140 -10.27 -30.80 6.58
CA VAL A 140 -10.29 -31.92 7.52
C VAL A 140 -8.90 -32.51 7.70
N THR A 141 -8.71 -33.34 8.72
CA THR A 141 -7.50 -34.14 8.87
C THR A 141 -7.56 -35.37 7.96
N SER A 142 -6.40 -35.78 7.44
CA SER A 142 -6.30 -36.98 6.64
C SER A 142 -6.52 -38.21 7.51
N TYR A 143 -7.23 -39.23 6.99
CA TYR A 143 -7.45 -40.48 7.70
C TYR A 143 -6.22 -41.37 7.82
N PHE A 144 -5.34 -41.30 6.82
CA PHE A 144 -4.11 -42.11 6.78
C PHE A 144 -2.86 -41.29 7.17
N ALA A 145 -2.98 -39.99 7.41
CA ALA A 145 -1.93 -39.10 7.88
C ALA A 145 -2.57 -38.01 8.78
N PRO A 146 -2.91 -38.33 10.05
CA PRO A 146 -3.67 -37.40 10.91
C PRO A 146 -3.00 -36.07 11.18
N GLU A 147 -1.69 -35.96 10.94
CA GLU A 147 -0.93 -34.73 11.04
C GLU A 147 -1.11 -33.80 9.82
N LYS A 148 -1.71 -34.30 8.73
CA LYS A 148 -1.92 -33.53 7.49
C LYS A 148 -3.34 -33.01 7.40
N LEU A 149 -3.46 -31.73 7.08
CA LEU A 149 -4.74 -31.11 6.71
C LEU A 149 -4.97 -31.31 5.22
N VAL A 150 -6.19 -31.73 4.88
CA VAL A 150 -6.59 -32.04 3.51
C VAL A 150 -7.97 -31.48 3.18
N VAL A 151 -8.22 -31.32 1.89
CA VAL A 151 -9.55 -31.24 1.29
C VAL A 151 -9.75 -32.49 0.45
N ARG A 152 -10.96 -33.00 0.42
CA ARG A 152 -11.31 -34.19 -0.36
C ARG A 152 -12.28 -33.83 -1.45
N ASN A 153 -11.95 -34.20 -2.67
CA ASN A 153 -12.89 -34.23 -3.78
C ASN A 153 -13.59 -35.57 -3.75
N VAL A 154 -14.88 -35.62 -3.51
CA VAL A 154 -15.67 -36.83 -3.29
C VAL A 154 -16.53 -37.10 -4.50
N VAL A 155 -16.47 -38.30 -5.03
CA VAL A 155 -17.28 -38.76 -6.18
C VAL A 155 -17.82 -40.15 -5.90
N PRO A 156 -19.15 -40.35 -5.92
CA PRO A 156 -19.75 -41.68 -5.76
C PRO A 156 -19.51 -42.54 -7.01
N VAL A 157 -19.22 -43.81 -6.78
CA VAL A 157 -19.19 -44.86 -7.80
C VAL A 157 -20.58 -45.47 -7.86
N VAL A 158 -21.32 -45.20 -8.92
CA VAL A 158 -22.71 -45.60 -9.05
C VAL A 158 -22.84 -46.72 -10.08
N ARG A 159 -23.47 -47.85 -9.68
CA ARG A 159 -23.80 -48.98 -10.53
C ARG A 159 -25.29 -49.30 -10.38
N ASP A 160 -26.00 -49.43 -11.50
CA ASP A 160 -27.43 -49.68 -11.55
C ASP A 160 -28.29 -48.77 -10.66
N GLY A 161 -27.83 -47.52 -10.47
CA GLY A 161 -28.52 -46.51 -9.64
C GLY A 161 -28.17 -46.54 -8.16
N GLU A 162 -27.33 -47.47 -7.70
CA GLU A 162 -26.88 -47.58 -6.31
C GLU A 162 -25.41 -47.16 -6.19
N THR A 163 -25.04 -46.46 -5.10
CA THR A 163 -23.66 -46.15 -4.78
C THR A 163 -22.96 -47.39 -4.19
N VAL A 164 -22.05 -48.01 -4.95
CA VAL A 164 -21.32 -49.23 -4.55
C VAL A 164 -19.97 -48.94 -3.90
N ALA A 165 -19.41 -47.76 -4.12
CA ALA A 165 -18.17 -47.29 -3.49
C ALA A 165 -18.11 -45.75 -3.59
N ILE A 166 -17.16 -45.11 -2.90
CA ILE A 166 -16.92 -43.70 -2.96
C ILE A 166 -15.44 -43.43 -3.28
N LEU A 167 -15.20 -42.64 -4.32
CA LEU A 167 -13.85 -42.26 -4.72
C LEU A 167 -13.48 -40.92 -4.10
N TYR A 168 -12.33 -40.84 -3.46
CA TYR A 168 -11.77 -39.64 -2.87
C TYR A 168 -10.51 -39.22 -3.61
N GLY A 169 -10.48 -37.96 -4.10
CA GLY A 169 -9.25 -37.27 -4.46
C GLY A 169 -8.78 -36.45 -3.26
N VAL A 170 -7.60 -36.71 -2.76
CA VAL A 170 -7.05 -36.06 -1.56
C VAL A 170 -6.08 -34.98 -1.94
N VAL A 171 -6.35 -33.76 -1.50
CA VAL A 171 -5.52 -32.57 -1.72
C VAL A 171 -4.85 -32.19 -0.40
N PRO A 172 -3.53 -32.41 -0.23
CA PRO A 172 -2.80 -32.05 0.98
C PRO A 172 -2.47 -30.55 0.97
N LEU A 173 -3.10 -29.80 1.87
CA LEU A 173 -3.09 -28.34 1.84
C LEU A 173 -1.71 -27.74 2.11
N GLN A 174 -0.90 -28.32 2.99
CA GLN A 174 0.45 -27.83 3.24
C GLN A 174 1.39 -28.02 2.04
N GLU A 175 1.21 -29.12 1.29
CA GLU A 175 1.98 -29.40 0.08
C GLU A 175 1.53 -28.47 -1.05
N LEU A 176 0.22 -28.25 -1.19
CA LEU A 176 -0.34 -27.28 -2.13
C LEU A 176 0.22 -25.88 -1.87
N SER A 177 0.22 -25.44 -0.61
CA SER A 177 0.73 -24.12 -0.21
C SER A 177 2.20 -23.91 -0.55
N ARG A 178 3.04 -24.93 -0.35
CA ARG A 178 4.48 -24.85 -0.67
C ARG A 178 4.77 -24.87 -2.16
N ASN A 179 3.96 -25.56 -2.95
CA ASN A 179 4.17 -25.77 -4.37
C ASN A 179 3.48 -24.68 -5.23
N TYR A 180 2.52 -23.96 -4.67
CA TYR A 180 1.82 -22.90 -5.38
C TYR A 180 2.69 -21.66 -5.49
N GLN A 181 3.15 -21.32 -6.68
CA GLN A 181 4.01 -20.16 -6.93
C GLN A 181 3.22 -19.03 -7.57
N ILE A 182 3.46 -17.82 -7.11
CA ILE A 182 2.86 -16.59 -7.65
C ILE A 182 3.98 -15.72 -8.18
N ASP A 183 4.01 -15.53 -9.49
CA ASP A 183 4.98 -14.64 -10.16
C ASP A 183 4.39 -13.23 -10.34
N LEU A 184 3.99 -12.62 -9.21
CA LEU A 184 3.51 -11.24 -9.17
C LEU A 184 4.39 -10.42 -8.24
N TYR A 185 4.62 -9.15 -8.59
CA TYR A 185 5.50 -8.25 -7.85
C TYR A 185 6.88 -8.86 -7.58
N ASN A 186 7.47 -9.49 -8.61
CA ASN A 186 8.76 -10.20 -8.55
C ASN A 186 8.78 -11.32 -7.49
N GLY A 187 7.66 -12.02 -7.31
CA GLY A 187 7.52 -13.09 -6.32
C GLY A 187 7.27 -12.61 -4.88
N ASN A 188 6.99 -11.32 -4.68
CA ASN A 188 6.73 -10.74 -3.35
C ASN A 188 5.22 -10.62 -3.02
N ALA A 189 4.34 -11.07 -3.90
CA ALA A 189 2.93 -11.24 -3.58
C ALA A 189 2.70 -12.55 -2.82
N PHE A 190 1.65 -12.60 -2.01
CA PHE A 190 1.22 -13.80 -1.31
C PHE A 190 -0.27 -14.07 -1.54
N LEU A 191 -0.64 -15.32 -1.46
CA LEU A 191 -1.99 -15.80 -1.70
C LEU A 191 -2.51 -16.57 -0.50
N LEU A 192 -3.76 -16.29 -0.15
CA LEU A 192 -4.55 -17.11 0.75
C LEU A 192 -5.78 -17.61 -0.01
N LEU A 193 -6.13 -18.89 0.16
CA LEU A 193 -7.44 -19.42 -0.20
C LEU A 193 -8.21 -19.63 1.10
N VAL A 194 -9.36 -19.00 1.21
CA VAL A 194 -10.16 -18.96 2.44
C VAL A 194 -11.51 -19.63 2.19
N ASP A 195 -11.90 -20.50 3.08
CA ASP A 195 -13.27 -21.00 3.16
C ASP A 195 -14.15 -19.90 3.78
N GLY A 196 -15.11 -19.38 3.01
CA GLY A 196 -16.01 -18.32 3.46
C GLY A 196 -16.97 -18.74 4.57
N ASN A 197 -17.23 -20.05 4.75
CA ASN A 197 -18.15 -20.56 5.77
C ASN A 197 -17.46 -20.66 7.14
N SER A 198 -16.27 -21.30 7.19
CA SER A 198 -15.53 -21.54 8.43
C SER A 198 -14.48 -20.45 8.72
N GLY A 199 -14.04 -19.73 7.71
CA GLY A 199 -12.91 -18.81 7.77
C GLY A 199 -11.55 -19.51 7.75
N ASP A 200 -11.52 -20.82 7.54
CA ASP A 200 -10.29 -21.60 7.50
C ASP A 200 -9.47 -21.27 6.27
N ILE A 201 -8.16 -21.15 6.46
CA ILE A 201 -7.22 -20.94 5.36
C ILE A 201 -6.86 -22.33 4.79
N LEU A 202 -7.14 -22.51 3.50
CA LEU A 202 -6.93 -23.74 2.76
C LEU A 202 -5.58 -23.72 2.01
N LEU A 203 -5.11 -22.55 1.63
CA LEU A 203 -3.82 -22.32 1.00
C LEU A 203 -3.22 -21.03 1.56
N ASP A 204 -1.95 -21.08 1.95
CA ASP A 204 -1.19 -19.93 2.42
C ASP A 204 0.23 -20.00 1.85
N THR A 205 0.58 -19.07 0.98
CA THR A 205 1.92 -19.02 0.38
C THR A 205 2.90 -18.16 1.19
N TRP A 206 2.43 -17.55 2.29
CA TRP A 206 3.24 -16.65 3.10
C TRP A 206 3.66 -17.23 4.45
N HIS A 207 2.82 -18.06 5.06
CA HIS A 207 3.09 -18.65 6.38
C HIS A 207 3.26 -20.17 6.24
N ASP A 208 4.04 -20.76 7.14
CA ASP A 208 4.27 -22.20 7.17
C ASP A 208 3.06 -23.00 7.71
N SER A 209 2.16 -22.35 8.42
CA SER A 209 0.99 -22.97 9.04
C SER A 209 -0.31 -22.40 8.49
N LEU A 210 -1.27 -23.27 8.25
CA LEU A 210 -2.63 -22.88 7.84
C LEU A 210 -3.43 -22.44 9.06
N GLY A 211 -3.73 -21.14 9.13
CA GLY A 211 -4.51 -20.53 10.21
C GLY A 211 -5.99 -20.39 9.88
N ASN A 212 -6.60 -19.35 10.43
CA ASN A 212 -7.97 -18.92 10.14
C ASN A 212 -8.00 -17.41 9.93
N ILE A 213 -8.83 -16.92 9.01
CA ILE A 213 -8.92 -15.50 8.67
C ILE A 213 -9.38 -14.64 9.88
N SER A 214 -10.00 -15.24 10.87
CA SER A 214 -10.36 -14.57 12.12
C SER A 214 -9.14 -14.01 12.89
N GLU A 215 -7.94 -14.51 12.62
CA GLU A 215 -6.68 -13.97 13.16
C GLU A 215 -6.38 -12.55 12.69
N LEU A 216 -7.04 -12.08 11.63
CA LEU A 216 -7.01 -10.68 11.21
C LEU A 216 -7.80 -9.76 12.14
N ARG A 217 -8.66 -10.33 13.02
CA ARG A 217 -9.40 -9.54 14.01
C ARG A 217 -8.42 -8.86 14.97
N GLY A 218 -8.62 -7.56 15.17
CA GLY A 218 -7.75 -6.76 16.02
C GLY A 218 -6.47 -6.25 15.35
N ARG A 219 -6.19 -6.61 14.10
CA ARG A 219 -5.14 -5.96 13.31
C ARG A 219 -5.54 -4.51 13.02
N LYS A 220 -4.54 -3.63 12.97
CA LYS A 220 -4.76 -2.23 12.61
C LYS A 220 -5.13 -2.14 11.12
N MET A 221 -6.37 -1.73 10.85
CA MET A 221 -6.82 -1.41 9.49
C MET A 221 -6.50 0.04 9.13
N LEU A 222 -6.24 0.32 7.87
CA LEU A 222 -6.07 1.69 7.39
C LEU A 222 -7.45 2.37 7.25
N LYS A 223 -7.43 3.72 7.25
CA LYS A 223 -8.65 4.52 7.14
C LYS A 223 -9.43 4.17 5.86
N GLY A 224 -10.68 3.80 6.03
CA GLY A 224 -11.59 3.42 4.94
C GLY A 224 -11.78 1.90 4.80
N TYR A 225 -11.05 1.09 5.58
CA TYR A 225 -11.18 -0.37 5.58
C TYR A 225 -11.49 -0.88 6.99
N THR A 226 -12.34 -1.90 7.08
CA THR A 226 -12.67 -2.54 8.36
C THR A 226 -12.67 -4.07 8.21
N TYR A 227 -12.30 -4.76 9.28
CA TYR A 227 -12.37 -6.21 9.34
C TYR A 227 -13.82 -6.71 9.16
N GLU A 228 -14.77 -6.04 9.80
CA GLU A 228 -16.19 -6.39 9.77
C GLU A 228 -16.79 -6.32 8.37
N GLU A 229 -16.34 -5.37 7.54
CA GLU A 229 -16.79 -5.26 6.15
C GLU A 229 -16.29 -6.43 5.31
N ALA A 230 -15.02 -6.79 5.43
CA ALA A 230 -14.44 -7.95 4.73
C ALA A 230 -15.13 -9.25 5.15
N MET A 231 -15.37 -9.43 6.47
CA MET A 231 -16.03 -10.63 7.00
C MET A 231 -17.52 -10.71 6.66
N LYS A 232 -18.15 -9.64 6.22
CA LYS A 232 -19.49 -9.68 5.61
C LYS A 232 -19.45 -10.05 4.14
N LYS A 233 -18.42 -9.62 3.41
CA LYS A 233 -18.35 -9.81 1.96
C LYS A 233 -17.84 -11.21 1.57
N ILE A 234 -16.79 -11.70 2.21
CA ILE A 234 -16.16 -12.98 1.90
C ILE A 234 -17.16 -14.14 1.97
N PRO A 235 -17.93 -14.33 3.06
CA PRO A 235 -18.91 -15.41 3.13
C PRO A 235 -20.08 -15.29 2.15
N ASN A 236 -20.31 -14.08 1.63
CA ASN A 236 -21.37 -13.82 0.65
C ASN A 236 -20.87 -13.84 -0.81
N GLY A 237 -19.65 -14.27 -1.06
CA GLY A 237 -19.07 -14.31 -2.40
C GLY A 237 -18.94 -12.94 -3.07
N ILE A 238 -18.68 -11.90 -2.29
CA ILE A 238 -18.52 -10.53 -2.78
C ILE A 238 -17.06 -10.13 -2.69
N GLY A 239 -16.47 -9.75 -3.82
CA GLY A 239 -15.11 -9.25 -3.90
C GLY A 239 -14.92 -7.88 -3.25
N GLY A 240 -13.69 -7.52 -2.91
CA GLY A 240 -13.36 -6.23 -2.34
C GLY A 240 -11.91 -6.06 -1.93
N ASP A 241 -11.61 -4.86 -1.46
CA ASP A 241 -10.29 -4.47 -1.01
C ASP A 241 -10.18 -4.44 0.51
N MET A 242 -8.99 -4.70 1.00
CA MET A 242 -8.65 -4.56 2.41
C MET A 242 -7.23 -4.01 2.54
N CYS A 243 -7.01 -3.14 3.53
CA CYS A 243 -5.70 -2.60 3.81
C CYS A 243 -5.42 -2.69 5.31
N THR A 244 -4.39 -3.44 5.68
CA THR A 244 -4.04 -3.74 7.07
C THR A 244 -2.55 -3.58 7.34
N VAL A 245 -2.18 -3.55 8.61
CA VAL A 245 -0.77 -3.54 9.03
C VAL A 245 -0.41 -4.93 9.55
N SER A 246 0.65 -5.52 8.98
CA SER A 246 1.19 -6.79 9.46
C SER A 246 1.67 -6.68 10.90
N GLN A 247 1.29 -7.62 11.76
CA GLN A 247 1.74 -7.64 13.15
C GLN A 247 3.20 -8.09 13.29
N SER A 248 3.68 -8.94 12.40
CA SER A 248 5.04 -9.48 12.45
C SER A 248 6.08 -8.51 11.90
N THR A 249 5.74 -7.78 10.82
CA THR A 249 6.69 -6.92 10.11
C THR A 249 6.41 -5.42 10.30
N GLY A 250 5.21 -5.05 10.76
CA GLY A 250 4.77 -3.65 10.83
C GLY A 250 4.49 -2.99 9.46
N MET A 251 4.62 -3.74 8.37
CA MET A 251 4.39 -3.23 7.01
C MET A 251 2.90 -3.08 6.72
N THR A 252 2.56 -2.07 5.95
CA THR A 252 1.23 -1.95 5.35
C THR A 252 1.06 -2.98 4.25
N LEU A 253 -0.07 -3.70 4.26
CA LEU A 253 -0.43 -4.71 3.27
C LEU A 253 -1.66 -4.24 2.51
N TYR A 254 -1.59 -4.29 1.19
CA TYR A 254 -2.70 -4.15 0.27
C TYR A 254 -3.21 -5.54 -0.10
N LEU A 255 -4.49 -5.78 0.10
CA LEU A 255 -5.13 -7.07 -0.13
C LEU A 255 -6.37 -6.86 -0.99
N HIS A 256 -6.55 -7.74 -1.95
CA HIS A 256 -7.80 -7.85 -2.70
C HIS A 256 -8.33 -9.28 -2.56
N TYR A 257 -9.65 -9.43 -2.38
CA TYR A 257 -10.30 -10.73 -2.29
C TYR A 257 -11.42 -10.87 -3.30
N GLU A 258 -11.51 -12.05 -3.92
CA GLU A 258 -12.51 -12.40 -4.93
C GLU A 258 -13.03 -13.82 -4.68
N PRO A 259 -14.32 -14.09 -4.96
CA PRO A 259 -14.88 -15.43 -4.84
C PRO A 259 -14.34 -16.36 -5.93
N VAL A 260 -14.10 -17.61 -5.58
CA VAL A 260 -13.71 -18.67 -6.53
C VAL A 260 -14.93 -19.24 -7.27
N GLY A 261 -16.11 -19.15 -6.67
CA GLY A 261 -17.34 -19.75 -7.21
C GLY A 261 -17.51 -21.25 -6.91
N ILE A 262 -16.66 -21.80 -6.05
CA ILE A 262 -16.72 -23.18 -5.57
C ILE A 262 -16.72 -23.15 -4.05
N ASN A 263 -17.57 -23.96 -3.41
CA ASN A 263 -17.63 -24.17 -1.96
C ASN A 263 -17.60 -22.90 -1.11
N ASN A 264 -18.06 -21.77 -1.64
CA ASN A 264 -17.95 -20.47 -0.98
C ASN A 264 -16.50 -20.05 -0.65
N TRP A 265 -15.53 -20.55 -1.44
CA TRP A 265 -14.14 -20.17 -1.29
C TRP A 265 -13.87 -18.80 -1.87
N SER A 266 -12.94 -18.07 -1.24
CA SER A 266 -12.45 -16.79 -1.70
C SER A 266 -10.94 -16.78 -1.74
N VAL A 267 -10.39 -16.24 -2.82
CA VAL A 267 -8.96 -15.95 -2.95
C VAL A 267 -8.69 -14.58 -2.34
N VAL A 268 -7.65 -14.47 -1.54
CA VAL A 268 -7.11 -13.22 -1.04
C VAL A 268 -5.68 -13.07 -1.54
N LEU A 269 -5.44 -12.13 -2.43
CA LEU A 269 -4.10 -11.79 -2.92
C LEU A 269 -3.60 -10.57 -2.17
N GLY A 270 -2.38 -10.65 -1.65
CA GLY A 270 -1.77 -9.59 -0.88
C GLY A 270 -0.37 -9.23 -1.32
N VAL A 271 -0.01 -7.96 -1.10
CA VAL A 271 1.34 -7.43 -1.34
C VAL A 271 1.65 -6.34 -0.32
N SER A 272 2.92 -6.16 0.03
CA SER A 272 3.32 -5.02 0.85
C SER A 272 3.21 -3.71 0.06
N GLU A 273 2.87 -2.61 0.74
CA GLU A 273 2.83 -1.27 0.14
C GLU A 273 4.16 -0.91 -0.54
N ALA A 274 5.28 -1.32 0.06
CA ALA A 274 6.61 -1.06 -0.47
C ALA A 274 6.80 -1.70 -1.86
N GLU A 275 6.35 -2.94 -2.03
CA GLU A 275 6.44 -3.69 -3.30
C GLU A 275 5.40 -3.19 -4.31
N ALA A 276 4.16 -2.94 -3.88
CA ALA A 276 3.12 -2.38 -4.73
C ALA A 276 3.53 -1.04 -5.35
N LEU A 277 4.30 -0.23 -4.60
CA LEU A 277 4.78 1.08 -5.04
C LEU A 277 6.20 1.05 -5.63
N ALA A 278 6.89 -0.09 -5.65
CA ALA A 278 8.30 -0.19 -6.07
C ALA A 278 8.53 0.38 -7.48
N GLY A 279 7.66 0.06 -8.44
CA GLY A 279 7.74 0.55 -9.82
C GLY A 279 7.50 2.07 -9.98
N THR A 280 6.84 2.71 -9.02
CA THR A 280 6.46 4.13 -9.07
C THR A 280 7.21 4.99 -8.06
N ARG A 281 7.95 4.37 -7.14
CA ARG A 281 8.68 5.03 -6.06
C ARG A 281 9.65 6.10 -6.59
N GLY A 282 10.38 5.81 -7.63
CA GLY A 282 11.30 6.77 -8.28
C GLY A 282 10.59 8.02 -8.80
N VAL A 283 9.37 7.90 -9.31
CA VAL A 283 8.56 9.04 -9.79
C VAL A 283 8.12 9.91 -8.61
N VAL A 284 7.63 9.29 -7.53
CA VAL A 284 7.19 10.01 -6.31
C VAL A 284 8.37 10.69 -5.63
N GLU A 285 9.52 10.02 -5.53
CA GLU A 285 10.74 10.60 -4.96
C GLU A 285 11.24 11.79 -5.79
N THR A 286 11.23 11.67 -7.13
CA THR A 286 11.60 12.76 -8.03
C THR A 286 10.68 13.97 -7.89
N LEU A 287 9.36 13.76 -7.87
CA LEU A 287 8.38 14.82 -7.65
C LEU A 287 8.54 15.48 -6.29
N SER A 288 8.80 14.71 -5.25
CA SER A 288 9.03 15.22 -3.89
C SER A 288 10.32 16.05 -3.81
N MET A 289 11.42 15.59 -4.43
CA MET A 289 12.65 16.35 -4.55
C MET A 289 12.45 17.66 -5.30
N MET A 290 11.74 17.66 -6.43
CA MET A 290 11.41 18.88 -7.17
C MET A 290 10.60 19.84 -6.31
N ALA A 291 9.63 19.34 -5.54
CA ALA A 291 8.84 20.16 -4.60
C ALA A 291 9.71 20.84 -3.55
N ILE A 292 10.65 20.11 -2.96
CA ILE A 292 11.61 20.64 -1.97
C ILE A 292 12.51 21.73 -2.61
N ILE A 293 13.06 21.47 -3.80
CA ILE A 293 13.92 22.41 -4.52
C ILE A 293 13.16 23.70 -4.83
N VAL A 294 11.95 23.60 -5.39
CA VAL A 294 11.11 24.78 -5.70
C VAL A 294 10.78 25.57 -4.44
N THR A 295 10.46 24.89 -3.35
CA THR A 295 10.19 25.55 -2.06
C THR A 295 11.43 26.27 -1.52
N ALA A 296 12.60 25.64 -1.58
CA ALA A 296 13.87 26.25 -1.16
C ALA A 296 14.24 27.48 -1.98
N LEU A 297 14.06 27.41 -3.30
CA LEU A 297 14.29 28.55 -4.21
C LEU A 297 13.36 29.71 -3.90
N LEU A 298 12.07 29.43 -3.64
CA LEU A 298 11.10 30.47 -3.25
C LEU A 298 11.46 31.13 -1.92
N LEU A 299 11.84 30.36 -0.91
CA LEU A 299 12.26 30.89 0.38
C LEU A 299 13.54 31.71 0.25
N SER A 300 14.51 31.27 -0.55
CA SER A 300 15.74 32.01 -0.86
C SER A 300 15.43 33.32 -1.56
N TYR A 301 14.55 33.33 -2.56
CA TYR A 301 14.12 34.53 -3.25
C TYR A 301 13.42 35.54 -2.32
N LEU A 302 12.52 35.06 -1.46
CA LEU A 302 11.86 35.89 -0.45
C LEU A 302 12.88 36.52 0.52
N GLY A 303 13.83 35.71 1.01
CA GLY A 303 14.92 36.19 1.88
C GLY A 303 15.77 37.26 1.21
N PHE A 304 16.15 37.04 -0.05
CA PHE A 304 16.89 38.02 -0.85
C PHE A 304 16.07 39.32 -1.05
N MET A 305 14.79 39.20 -1.36
CA MET A 305 13.91 40.38 -1.55
C MET A 305 13.77 41.21 -0.26
N VAL A 306 13.59 40.57 0.88
CA VAL A 306 13.53 41.22 2.19
C VAL A 306 14.87 41.93 2.51
N TRP A 307 15.99 41.24 2.28
CA TRP A 307 17.32 41.80 2.46
C TRP A 307 17.56 43.00 1.54
N TYR A 308 17.23 42.90 0.26
CA TYR A 308 17.35 43.97 -0.73
C TYR A 308 16.54 45.21 -0.33
N LEU A 309 15.27 45.01 0.06
CA LEU A 309 14.39 46.09 0.52
C LEU A 309 14.90 46.74 1.80
N ALA A 310 15.41 45.96 2.74
CA ALA A 310 16.00 46.45 3.99
C ALA A 310 17.27 47.29 3.69
N SER A 311 18.12 46.82 2.77
CA SER A 311 19.34 47.49 2.36
C SER A 311 19.06 48.81 1.61
N ALA A 312 18.10 48.79 0.69
CA ALA A 312 17.66 49.99 -0.01
C ALA A 312 17.08 51.06 0.94
N ARG A 313 16.31 50.64 1.96
CA ARG A 313 15.82 51.53 3.01
C ARG A 313 16.95 52.16 3.82
N ARG A 314 17.99 51.38 4.17
CA ARG A 314 19.16 51.90 4.91
C ARG A 314 19.92 52.93 4.09
N GLY A 315 20.11 52.70 2.79
CA GLY A 315 20.75 53.64 1.87
C GLY A 315 20.00 54.96 1.75
N VAL A 316 18.69 54.93 1.49
CA VAL A 316 17.84 56.12 1.43
C VAL A 316 17.79 56.87 2.76
N TYR A 317 17.77 56.14 3.88
CA TYR A 317 17.80 56.75 5.20
C TYR A 317 19.13 57.51 5.45
N ARG A 318 20.28 56.90 5.11
CA ARG A 318 21.59 57.55 5.24
C ARG A 318 21.66 58.84 4.38
N MET A 319 21.25 58.76 3.13
CA MET A 319 21.21 59.94 2.23
C MET A 319 20.28 61.05 2.76
N SER A 320 19.22 60.70 3.48
CA SER A 320 18.25 61.65 4.07
C SER A 320 18.76 62.38 5.31
N ILE A 321 19.76 61.81 6.03
CA ILE A 321 20.26 62.36 7.30
C ILE A 321 21.71 62.86 7.25
N THR A 322 22.38 62.73 6.07
CA THR A 322 23.77 63.09 5.89
C THR A 322 23.85 64.21 4.86
N ASP A 323 24.71 65.19 5.08
CA ASP A 323 25.07 66.23 4.12
C ASP A 323 26.06 65.65 3.11
N GLN A 324 25.80 65.82 1.80
CA GLN A 324 26.62 65.25 0.75
C GLN A 324 27.98 65.91 0.55
N GLY A 325 28.15 67.11 0.98
CA GLY A 325 29.42 67.88 0.85
C GLY A 325 30.39 67.52 1.97
N THR A 326 29.91 67.49 3.19
CA THR A 326 30.74 67.33 4.38
C THR A 326 30.75 65.94 4.98
N GLY A 327 29.81 65.12 4.58
CA GLY A 327 29.63 63.76 5.20
C GLY A 327 29.08 63.77 6.64
N LEU A 328 28.81 64.96 7.20
CA LEU A 328 28.26 65.15 8.53
C LEU A 328 26.73 64.96 8.54
N MET A 329 26.13 64.87 9.72
CA MET A 329 24.67 64.84 9.86
C MET A 329 24.06 66.19 9.41
N ASN A 330 23.05 66.10 8.54
CA ASN A 330 22.35 67.28 8.05
C ASN A 330 21.29 67.81 9.05
N ARG A 331 20.66 68.93 8.72
CA ARG A 331 19.62 69.58 9.55
C ARG A 331 18.49 68.60 9.96
N VAL A 332 18.07 67.70 9.06
CA VAL A 332 17.00 66.69 9.34
C VAL A 332 17.43 65.72 10.43
N ALA A 333 18.70 65.27 10.41
CA ALA A 333 19.26 64.42 11.46
C ALA A 333 19.32 65.17 12.81
N TYR A 334 19.77 66.43 12.80
CA TYR A 334 19.83 67.26 14.00
C TYR A 334 18.45 67.46 14.61
N GLU A 335 17.44 67.89 13.87
CA GLU A 335 16.07 68.04 14.36
C GLU A 335 15.49 66.76 14.94
N LYS A 336 15.82 65.60 14.35
CA LYS A 336 15.39 64.30 14.84
C LYS A 336 16.10 63.87 16.11
N CYS A 337 17.37 64.20 16.26
CA CYS A 337 18.12 64.02 17.50
C CYS A 337 17.56 64.86 18.62
N LEU A 338 17.26 66.15 18.37
CA LEU A 338 16.63 67.02 19.38
C LEU A 338 15.31 66.46 19.88
N ARG A 339 14.40 66.05 18.98
CA ARG A 339 13.10 65.44 19.36
C ARG A 339 13.24 64.17 20.17
N LYS A 340 14.32 63.40 19.98
CA LYS A 340 14.61 62.21 20.81
C LYS A 340 15.24 62.59 22.14
N SER A 341 16.06 63.65 22.19
CA SER A 341 16.74 64.15 23.38
C SER A 341 15.75 64.73 24.41
N ASP A 342 14.68 65.42 23.97
CA ASP A 342 13.63 65.91 24.86
C ASP A 342 13.01 64.85 25.78
N GLN A 343 13.12 63.59 25.39
CA GLN A 343 12.59 62.48 26.16
C GLN A 343 13.65 61.75 27.06
N ARG A 344 14.98 62.07 26.92
CA ARG A 344 16.06 61.29 27.57
C ARG A 344 17.26 62.14 27.99
N VAL A 345 17.16 63.47 28.12
CA VAL A 345 18.29 64.30 28.59
C VAL A 345 18.55 64.06 30.06
N ILE A 346 19.72 63.48 30.37
CA ILE A 346 20.24 63.39 31.73
C ILE A 346 21.07 64.64 31.92
N ALA A 347 20.64 65.53 32.80
CA ALA A 347 21.38 66.75 33.16
C ALA A 347 22.65 66.44 33.95
N PRO A 348 23.79 67.12 33.76
CA PRO A 348 23.95 68.33 32.88
C PRO A 348 24.24 67.93 31.42
N ALA A 349 23.71 68.74 30.46
CA ALA A 349 23.95 68.62 29.04
C ALA A 349 24.46 69.96 28.51
N ALA A 350 25.35 69.89 27.49
CA ALA A 350 25.86 71.07 26.81
C ALA A 350 25.61 70.94 25.28
N CYS A 351 25.34 72.05 24.62
CA CYS A 351 25.26 72.14 23.18
C CYS A 351 26.44 73.00 22.69
N ILE A 352 27.22 72.46 21.73
CA ILE A 352 28.33 73.20 21.09
C ILE A 352 27.87 73.58 19.72
N TYR A 353 27.94 74.87 19.42
CA TYR A 353 27.67 75.45 18.09
C TYR A 353 28.98 75.80 17.44
N ILE A 354 29.22 75.39 16.19
CA ILE A 354 30.43 75.67 15.43
C ILE A 354 29.99 76.26 14.12
N ASP A 355 30.58 77.39 13.77
CA ASP A 355 30.37 78.10 12.49
C ASP A 355 31.71 78.30 11.76
N ALA A 356 31.72 78.10 10.46
CA ALA A 356 32.89 78.35 9.60
C ALA A 356 32.91 79.77 9.08
N ASN A 357 33.76 80.60 9.69
CA ASN A 357 33.88 81.96 9.26
C ASN A 357 34.62 82.10 7.91
N GLY A 358 34.21 83.06 7.07
CA GLY A 358 34.86 83.39 5.81
C GLY A 358 34.51 82.48 4.62
N LEU A 359 33.64 81.47 4.81
CA LEU A 359 33.24 80.54 3.74
C LEU A 359 32.63 81.27 2.52
N HIS A 360 31.86 82.34 2.75
CA HIS A 360 31.26 83.13 1.69
C HIS A 360 32.30 83.89 0.87
N GLU A 361 33.31 84.42 1.51
CA GLU A 361 34.44 85.15 0.84
C GLU A 361 35.29 84.18 -0.01
N ILE A 362 35.57 82.99 0.54
CA ILE A 362 36.29 81.93 -0.20
C ILE A 362 35.50 81.48 -1.42
N ASN A 363 34.22 81.26 -1.29
CA ASN A 363 33.36 80.92 -2.41
C ASN A 363 33.30 81.96 -3.47
N ASN A 364 33.27 83.25 -3.07
CA ASN A 364 33.24 84.39 -4.02
C ASN A 364 34.58 84.66 -4.74
N HIS A 365 35.71 84.47 -4.04
CA HIS A 365 37.03 84.79 -4.62
C HIS A 365 37.72 83.57 -5.27
N LEU A 366 37.52 82.38 -4.76
CA LEU A 366 38.20 81.12 -5.18
C LEU A 366 37.27 80.09 -5.80
N GLY A 367 35.98 80.42 -5.85
CA GLY A 367 34.95 79.51 -6.39
C GLY A 367 34.42 78.47 -5.40
N PRO A 368 33.22 77.88 -5.69
CA PRO A 368 32.54 76.97 -4.79
C PRO A 368 33.34 75.71 -4.39
N ARG A 369 34.20 75.25 -5.31
CA ARG A 369 35.05 74.02 -5.01
C ARG A 369 36.06 74.27 -3.87
N SER A 370 36.53 75.52 -3.73
CA SER A 370 37.46 75.90 -2.66
C SER A 370 36.75 76.02 -1.31
N GLY A 371 35.50 76.44 -1.26
CA GLY A 371 34.68 76.45 -0.10
C GLY A 371 34.24 75.00 0.33
N ASP A 372 33.95 74.15 -0.65
CA ASP A 372 33.65 72.75 -0.38
C ASP A 372 34.87 72.03 0.22
N ALA A 373 36.11 72.38 -0.17
CA ALA A 373 37.35 71.85 0.39
C ALA A 373 37.68 72.36 1.78
N MET A 374 37.09 73.48 2.22
CA MET A 374 37.23 74.08 3.54
C MET A 374 36.29 73.38 4.58
N LEU A 375 35.14 72.92 4.10
CA LEU A 375 34.14 72.23 4.91
C LEU A 375 34.50 70.71 5.14
#